data_2a8425504e3ba501648ee73733ec4fbe
#
_entry.id   2a8425504e3ba501648ee73733ec4fbe
#
_cell.length_a   1.000
_cell.length_b   1.000
_cell.length_c   1.000
_cell.angle_alpha   90.00
_cell.angle_beta   90.00
_cell.angle_gamma   90.00
#
_symmetry.space_group_name_H-M   'P 1'
#
loop_
_entity.id
_entity.type
_entity.pdbx_description
1 polymer ?
#
loop_
_entity_poly.entity_id
_entity_poly.type
_entity_poly.pdbx_seq_one_letter_code
_entity_poly.pdbx_strand_id
1 'polypeptide(L)'
;FPYLDDYITVQYKNLITMKKFFLACLVVSTIIACSPKTETASTFAAPADLTSYNLDSSANIDLVKKMITAFEAGDSVTYRSCYADSAKFHDNGNDMTLDQNVANFSFIKSNGLTFKVLSIAPIWEIVNKEAAADGITNYVMSFQTMVFKKGEKEVKLIMSVVNGMKDGKIVEEWGLYDTKPLMDLIAQK
;
A
#
# COMPACT_ATOMS: atom_id res chain seq x y z
N PHE A 1 -21.35 13.91 25.39
CA PHE A 1 -19.89 13.76 25.21
C PHE A 1 -19.22 15.09 25.54
N PRO A 2 -18.74 15.34 26.77
CA PRO A 2 -18.23 16.66 27.19
C PRO A 2 -16.84 17.01 26.60
N TYR A 3 -16.15 16.10 25.94
CA TYR A 3 -14.80 16.35 25.43
C TYR A 3 -14.73 16.97 24.01
N LEU A 4 -15.84 17.00 23.28
CA LEU A 4 -15.86 17.54 21.91
C LEU A 4 -15.94 19.07 21.87
N ASP A 5 -16.63 19.67 22.85
CA ASP A 5 -16.83 21.11 22.92
C ASP A 5 -15.54 21.85 23.35
N ASP A 6 -14.73 21.24 24.20
CA ASP A 6 -13.44 21.82 24.62
C ASP A 6 -12.42 21.82 23.47
N TYR A 7 -12.42 20.79 22.62
CA TYR A 7 -11.48 20.70 21.50
C TYR A 7 -11.78 21.76 20.42
N ILE A 8 -13.05 22.03 20.14
CA ILE A 8 -13.48 23.04 19.17
C ILE A 8 -13.16 24.44 19.67
N THR A 9 -13.33 24.71 20.96
CA THR A 9 -13.06 26.03 21.57
C THR A 9 -11.58 26.38 21.57
N VAL A 10 -10.69 25.40 21.79
CA VAL A 10 -9.23 25.59 21.76
C VAL A 10 -8.72 25.84 20.32
N GLN A 11 -9.28 25.17 19.32
CA GLN A 11 -8.93 25.39 17.91
C GLN A 11 -9.34 26.77 17.42
N TYR A 12 -10.51 27.29 17.83
CA TYR A 12 -10.97 28.63 17.44
C TYR A 12 -10.14 29.75 18.05
N LYS A 13 -9.69 29.61 19.31
CA LYS A 13 -8.80 30.61 19.96
C LYS A 13 -7.44 30.69 19.27
N ASN A 14 -6.88 29.58 18.86
CA ASN A 14 -5.59 29.54 18.17
C ASN A 14 -5.67 30.15 16.75
N LEU A 15 -6.80 30.01 16.06
CA LEU A 15 -7.01 30.58 14.71
C LEU A 15 -7.11 32.11 14.74
N ILE A 16 -7.69 32.68 15.80
CA ILE A 16 -7.83 34.15 15.97
C ILE A 16 -6.49 34.79 16.34
N THR A 17 -5.67 34.11 17.12
CA THR A 17 -4.35 34.59 17.52
C THR A 17 -3.35 34.58 16.35
N MET A 18 -3.41 33.57 15.48
CA MET A 18 -2.58 33.52 14.27
C MET A 18 -2.92 34.61 13.26
N LYS A 19 -4.21 35.02 13.11
CA LYS A 19 -4.60 36.11 12.19
C LYS A 19 -4.06 37.47 12.60
N LYS A 20 -3.81 37.72 13.89
CA LYS A 20 -3.24 38.99 14.38
C LYS A 20 -1.73 39.09 14.22
N PHE A 21 -1.04 37.95 14.12
CA PHE A 21 0.42 37.92 13.90
C PHE A 21 0.79 38.10 12.42
N PHE A 22 -0.09 37.73 11.49
CA PHE A 22 0.17 37.87 10.05
C PHE A 22 0.06 39.29 9.51
N LEU A 23 -0.59 40.22 10.25
CA LEU A 23 -0.78 41.59 9.79
C LEU A 23 0.37 42.53 10.15
N ALA A 24 1.30 42.10 10.98
CA ALA A 24 2.43 42.93 11.44
C ALA A 24 3.74 42.73 10.65
N CYS A 25 3.82 41.72 9.76
CA CYS A 25 5.04 41.41 9.02
C CYS A 25 5.03 41.83 7.53
N LEU A 26 4.05 42.64 7.08
CA LEU A 26 3.88 42.95 5.65
C LEU A 26 4.43 44.31 5.21
N VAL A 27 5.35 44.93 5.93
CA VAL A 27 5.93 46.23 5.52
C VAL A 27 7.45 46.27 5.75
N VAL A 28 8.21 45.26 5.36
CA VAL A 28 9.65 45.43 5.04
C VAL A 28 10.10 44.21 4.22
N SER A 29 10.07 44.27 2.91
CA SER A 29 10.98 43.51 2.05
C SER A 29 10.69 43.81 0.57
N THR A 30 11.06 44.98 0.11
CA THR A 30 11.36 45.16 -1.32
C THR A 30 12.86 45.10 -1.47
N ILE A 31 13.26 44.44 -2.58
CA ILE A 31 14.60 44.37 -3.16
C ILE A 31 15.50 43.25 -2.59
N ILE A 32 15.34 42.02 -3.11
CA ILE A 32 16.47 41.16 -3.38
C ILE A 32 16.25 40.51 -4.77
N ALA A 33 17.21 40.74 -5.65
CA ALA A 33 17.25 40.29 -7.03
C ALA A 33 17.00 38.78 -7.20
N CYS A 34 16.15 38.42 -8.16
CA CYS A 34 16.04 37.06 -8.68
C CYS A 34 17.37 36.68 -9.36
N SER A 35 18.20 35.92 -8.65
CA SER A 35 19.12 34.99 -9.33
C SER A 35 18.36 33.68 -9.51
N PRO A 36 18.31 33.06 -10.70
CA PRO A 36 17.76 31.74 -10.88
C PRO A 36 18.62 30.79 -10.04
N LYS A 37 18.06 30.31 -8.92
CA LYS A 37 18.64 29.19 -8.19
C LYS A 37 18.53 27.99 -9.12
N THR A 38 19.65 27.63 -9.73
CA THR A 38 19.82 26.28 -10.30
C THR A 38 19.55 25.33 -9.13
N GLU A 39 18.41 24.65 -9.14
CA GLU A 39 18.17 23.52 -8.24
C GLU A 39 19.22 22.47 -8.61
N THR A 40 20.32 22.48 -7.89
CA THR A 40 21.21 21.33 -7.84
C THR A 40 20.35 20.22 -7.26
N ALA A 41 19.95 19.27 -8.11
CA ALA A 41 19.35 18.03 -7.64
C ALA A 41 20.27 17.52 -6.53
N SER A 42 19.78 17.55 -5.29
CA SER A 42 20.47 16.95 -4.16
C SER A 42 20.55 15.46 -4.47
N THR A 43 21.65 15.04 -5.08
CA THR A 43 22.02 13.64 -5.11
C THR A 43 22.29 13.26 -3.67
N PHE A 44 21.26 12.76 -3.00
CA PHE A 44 21.43 12.02 -1.75
C PHE A 44 22.36 10.85 -2.09
N ALA A 45 23.65 11.01 -1.87
CA ALA A 45 24.55 9.89 -1.86
C ALA A 45 24.12 9.04 -0.67
N ALA A 46 23.53 7.88 -0.96
CA ALA A 46 23.18 6.93 0.08
C ALA A 46 24.46 6.63 0.89
N PRO A 47 24.38 6.61 2.24
CA PRO A 47 25.52 6.22 3.04
C PRO A 47 26.10 4.89 2.55
N ALA A 48 27.42 4.77 2.49
CA ALA A 48 28.09 3.61 1.90
C ALA A 48 27.84 2.28 2.62
N ASP A 49 27.25 2.35 3.80
CA ASP A 49 26.96 1.22 4.70
C ASP A 49 25.47 0.83 4.77
N LEU A 50 24.62 1.38 3.88
CA LEU A 50 23.22 0.94 3.85
C LEU A 50 23.12 -0.55 3.55
N THR A 51 22.35 -1.26 4.39
CA THR A 51 22.05 -2.69 4.22
C THR A 51 20.93 -2.93 3.20
N SER A 52 20.19 -1.88 2.82
CA SER A 52 19.11 -1.93 1.83
C SER A 52 18.90 -0.58 1.15
N TYR A 53 18.24 -0.59 0.01
CA TYR A 53 17.76 0.61 -0.70
C TYR A 53 16.40 0.37 -1.34
N ASN A 54 15.68 1.44 -1.69
CA ASN A 54 14.36 1.37 -2.29
C ASN A 54 14.39 1.66 -3.78
N LEU A 55 13.51 0.98 -4.53
CA LEU A 55 13.20 1.24 -5.93
C LEU A 55 11.70 1.54 -6.06
N ASP A 56 11.34 2.50 -6.89
CA ASP A 56 9.96 2.85 -7.27
C ASP A 56 9.52 2.18 -8.59
N SER A 57 10.46 1.53 -9.29
CA SER A 57 10.23 0.72 -10.50
C SER A 57 11.21 -0.43 -10.58
N SER A 58 10.73 -1.62 -10.92
CA SER A 58 11.54 -2.83 -11.08
C SER A 58 10.73 -3.97 -11.71
N ALA A 59 11.42 -5.02 -12.17
CA ALA A 59 10.76 -6.23 -12.66
C ALA A 59 9.92 -6.94 -11.57
N ASN A 60 10.32 -6.83 -10.29
CA ASN A 60 9.56 -7.39 -9.17
C ASN A 60 8.27 -6.59 -8.92
N ILE A 61 8.33 -5.25 -9.00
CA ILE A 61 7.13 -4.40 -8.93
C ILE A 61 6.16 -4.73 -10.08
N ASP A 62 6.67 -4.91 -11.29
CA ASP A 62 5.84 -5.27 -12.45
C ASP A 62 5.22 -6.67 -12.29
N LEU A 63 5.94 -7.63 -11.72
CA LEU A 63 5.40 -8.95 -11.38
C LEU A 63 4.25 -8.86 -10.37
N VAL A 64 4.40 -8.05 -9.31
CA VAL A 64 3.32 -7.83 -8.33
C VAL A 64 2.11 -7.16 -8.97
N LYS A 65 2.29 -6.14 -9.81
CA LYS A 65 1.19 -5.53 -10.57
C LYS A 65 0.50 -6.54 -11.49
N LYS A 66 1.26 -7.40 -12.18
CA LYS A 66 0.72 -8.48 -13.01
C LYS A 66 -0.11 -9.45 -12.19
N MET A 67 0.37 -9.85 -11.02
CA MET A 67 -0.34 -10.72 -10.09
C MET A 67 -1.68 -10.10 -9.65
N ILE A 68 -1.69 -8.83 -9.24
CA ILE A 68 -2.91 -8.13 -8.82
C ILE A 68 -3.91 -8.01 -9.99
N THR A 69 -3.44 -7.72 -11.20
CA THR A 69 -4.27 -7.66 -12.41
C THR A 69 -4.89 -9.03 -12.73
N ALA A 70 -4.11 -10.11 -12.61
CA ALA A 70 -4.60 -11.47 -12.80
C ALA A 70 -5.67 -11.85 -11.77
N PHE A 71 -5.45 -11.45 -10.50
CA PHE A 71 -6.44 -11.65 -9.44
C PHE A 71 -7.76 -10.93 -9.77
N GLU A 72 -7.71 -9.63 -10.12
CA GLU A 72 -8.90 -8.86 -10.52
C GLU A 72 -9.64 -9.47 -11.72
N ALA A 73 -8.89 -9.98 -12.70
CA ALA A 73 -9.46 -10.63 -13.88
C ALA A 73 -10.02 -12.05 -13.60
N GLY A 74 -9.79 -12.61 -12.43
CA GLY A 74 -10.14 -14.00 -12.11
C GLY A 74 -9.26 -15.03 -12.85
N ASP A 75 -8.11 -14.60 -13.38
CA ASP A 75 -7.14 -15.46 -14.07
C ASP A 75 -6.21 -16.16 -13.07
N SER A 76 -6.70 -17.29 -12.55
CA SER A 76 -5.96 -18.09 -11.58
C SER A 76 -4.67 -18.70 -12.13
N VAL A 77 -4.57 -18.90 -13.46
CA VAL A 77 -3.39 -19.47 -14.11
C VAL A 77 -2.26 -18.44 -14.11
N THR A 78 -2.52 -17.23 -14.61
CA THR A 78 -1.54 -16.13 -14.56
C THR A 78 -1.21 -15.76 -13.13
N TYR A 79 -2.19 -15.69 -12.22
CA TYR A 79 -1.97 -15.44 -10.81
C TYR A 79 -0.97 -16.43 -10.21
N ARG A 80 -1.25 -17.72 -10.33
CA ARG A 80 -0.38 -18.81 -9.86
C ARG A 80 1.04 -18.71 -10.44
N SER A 81 1.16 -18.33 -11.71
CA SER A 81 2.45 -18.23 -12.39
C SER A 81 3.39 -17.17 -11.78
N CYS A 82 2.87 -16.21 -11.00
CA CYS A 82 3.66 -15.19 -10.34
C CYS A 82 4.35 -15.71 -9.06
N TYR A 83 3.90 -16.82 -8.52
CA TYR A 83 4.39 -17.40 -7.28
C TYR A 83 5.29 -18.62 -7.50
N ALA A 84 6.16 -18.90 -6.53
CA ALA A 84 6.79 -20.20 -6.42
C ALA A 84 5.76 -21.24 -5.94
N ASP A 85 5.92 -22.53 -6.32
CA ASP A 85 4.96 -23.58 -5.94
C ASP A 85 4.87 -23.76 -4.41
N SER A 86 5.97 -23.46 -3.68
CA SER A 86 6.05 -23.52 -2.22
C SER A 86 5.73 -22.19 -1.54
N ALA A 87 5.15 -21.22 -2.25
CA ALA A 87 4.84 -19.91 -1.69
C ALA A 87 3.92 -20.02 -0.47
N LYS A 88 4.20 -19.16 0.53
CA LYS A 88 3.44 -19.06 1.79
C LYS A 88 2.69 -17.74 1.82
N PHE A 89 1.54 -17.76 2.45
CA PHE A 89 0.69 -16.59 2.63
C PHE A 89 0.34 -16.43 4.10
N HIS A 90 0.38 -15.18 4.58
CA HIS A 90 0.05 -14.77 5.93
C HIS A 90 -1.05 -13.70 5.86
N ASP A 91 -2.29 -14.15 5.76
CA ASP A 91 -3.44 -13.26 5.62
C ASP A 91 -4.06 -12.94 6.98
N ASN A 92 -3.83 -11.72 7.49
CA ASN A 92 -4.27 -11.31 8.83
C ASN A 92 -3.88 -12.32 9.94
N GLY A 93 -2.68 -12.91 9.82
CA GLY A 93 -2.16 -13.89 10.76
C GLY A 93 -2.64 -15.33 10.51
N ASN A 94 -3.36 -15.60 9.40
CA ASN A 94 -3.70 -16.95 8.98
C ASN A 94 -2.73 -17.44 7.92
N ASP A 95 -2.09 -18.57 8.17
CA ASP A 95 -1.14 -19.18 7.25
C ASP A 95 -1.88 -20.00 6.19
N MET A 96 -1.51 -19.80 4.92
CA MET A 96 -2.09 -20.54 3.80
C MET A 96 -1.01 -20.95 2.81
N THR A 97 -1.27 -22.05 2.10
CA THR A 97 -0.51 -22.47 0.91
C THR A 97 -1.00 -21.73 -0.33
N LEU A 98 -0.23 -21.81 -1.43
CA LEU A 98 -0.64 -21.27 -2.73
C LEU A 98 -1.99 -21.88 -3.21
N ASP A 99 -2.22 -23.18 -3.00
CA ASP A 99 -3.47 -23.83 -3.38
C ASP A 99 -4.67 -23.29 -2.59
N GLN A 100 -4.50 -23.08 -1.28
CA GLN A 100 -5.52 -22.49 -0.44
C GLN A 100 -5.79 -21.02 -0.81
N ASN A 101 -4.77 -20.25 -1.14
CA ASN A 101 -4.94 -18.87 -1.59
C ASN A 101 -5.66 -18.82 -2.96
N VAL A 102 -5.29 -19.69 -3.91
CA VAL A 102 -5.97 -19.79 -5.22
C VAL A 102 -7.44 -20.19 -5.05
N ALA A 103 -7.80 -20.98 -4.03
CA ALA A 103 -9.19 -21.32 -3.74
C ALA A 103 -10.09 -20.10 -3.46
N ASN A 104 -9.50 -18.94 -3.09
CA ASN A 104 -10.23 -17.68 -2.90
C ASN A 104 -10.94 -17.21 -4.18
N PHE A 105 -10.46 -17.55 -5.37
CA PHE A 105 -11.16 -17.25 -6.62
C PHE A 105 -12.55 -17.91 -6.67
N SER A 106 -12.61 -19.19 -6.27
CA SER A 106 -13.87 -19.92 -6.19
C SER A 106 -14.76 -19.42 -5.06
N PHE A 107 -14.16 -19.06 -3.90
CA PHE A 107 -14.88 -18.50 -2.76
C PHE A 107 -15.55 -17.16 -3.11
N ILE A 108 -14.84 -16.24 -3.76
CA ILE A 108 -15.37 -14.96 -4.21
C ILE A 108 -16.57 -15.19 -5.13
N LYS A 109 -16.40 -16.04 -6.15
CA LYS A 109 -17.44 -16.37 -7.12
C LYS A 109 -18.67 -17.04 -6.49
N SER A 110 -18.47 -18.02 -5.61
CA SER A 110 -19.57 -18.77 -4.96
C SER A 110 -20.40 -17.93 -4.00
N ASN A 111 -19.82 -16.86 -3.46
CA ASN A 111 -20.52 -15.91 -2.60
C ASN A 111 -21.17 -14.76 -3.38
N GLY A 112 -21.13 -14.79 -4.72
CA GLY A 112 -21.71 -13.75 -5.58
C GLY A 112 -20.98 -12.40 -5.46
N LEU A 113 -19.70 -12.45 -5.05
CA LEU A 113 -18.86 -11.27 -4.94
C LEU A 113 -18.22 -10.93 -6.28
N THR A 114 -18.13 -9.66 -6.56
CA THR A 114 -17.21 -9.09 -7.54
C THR A 114 -16.31 -8.09 -6.84
N PHE A 115 -15.13 -7.85 -7.39
CA PHE A 115 -14.25 -6.81 -6.85
C PHE A 115 -13.51 -6.08 -7.95
N LYS A 116 -13.01 -4.89 -7.59
CA LYS A 116 -12.22 -4.04 -8.46
C LYS A 116 -11.10 -3.41 -7.69
N VAL A 117 -9.91 -3.39 -8.28
CA VAL A 117 -8.76 -2.66 -7.76
C VAL A 117 -8.85 -1.20 -8.23
N LEU A 118 -8.97 -0.28 -7.29
CA LEU A 118 -9.04 1.16 -7.58
C LEU A 118 -7.68 1.81 -7.68
N SER A 119 -6.73 1.37 -6.83
CA SER A 119 -5.36 1.85 -6.85
C SER A 119 -4.39 0.84 -6.25
N ILE A 120 -3.15 0.90 -6.71
CA ILE A 120 -1.99 0.21 -6.16
C ILE A 120 -0.95 1.31 -5.94
N ALA A 121 -1.09 2.06 -4.85
CA ALA A 121 -0.21 3.20 -4.56
C ALA A 121 -0.26 3.58 -3.08
N PRO A 122 0.89 3.86 -2.45
CA PRO A 122 2.23 3.70 -3.05
C PRO A 122 2.63 2.22 -3.22
N ILE A 123 3.55 1.96 -4.14
CA ILE A 123 4.23 0.67 -4.32
C ILE A 123 5.71 0.92 -4.49
N TRP A 124 6.54 0.15 -3.81
CA TRP A 124 8.01 0.23 -3.92
C TRP A 124 8.64 -1.11 -3.57
N GLU A 125 9.87 -1.31 -4.04
CA GLU A 125 10.69 -2.46 -3.71
C GLU A 125 11.81 -2.08 -2.75
N ILE A 126 12.02 -2.90 -1.71
CA ILE A 126 13.18 -2.85 -0.84
C ILE A 126 14.16 -3.90 -1.33
N VAL A 127 15.36 -3.48 -1.70
CA VAL A 127 16.45 -4.37 -2.13
C VAL A 127 17.45 -4.52 -0.99
N ASN A 128 17.63 -5.72 -0.50
CA ASN A 128 18.63 -6.04 0.53
C ASN A 128 19.97 -6.39 -0.11
N LYS A 129 21.08 -5.98 0.51
CA LYS A 129 22.43 -6.37 0.09
C LYS A 129 22.68 -7.87 0.28
N GLU A 130 22.08 -8.42 1.32
CA GLU A 130 22.19 -9.84 1.68
C GLU A 130 20.80 -10.46 1.76
N ALA A 131 20.68 -11.71 1.38
CA ALA A 131 19.45 -12.45 1.53
C ALA A 131 19.10 -12.63 3.01
N ALA A 132 17.80 -12.56 3.34
CA ALA A 132 17.30 -12.96 4.64
C ALA A 132 17.55 -14.47 4.88
N ALA A 133 17.37 -14.97 6.11
CA ALA A 133 17.64 -16.35 6.47
C ALA A 133 16.84 -17.37 5.65
N ASP A 134 15.68 -16.99 5.12
CA ASP A 134 14.82 -17.76 4.22
C ASP A 134 15.22 -17.66 2.74
N GLY A 135 16.26 -16.88 2.45
CA GLY A 135 16.78 -16.64 1.10
C GLY A 135 16.02 -15.58 0.31
N ILE A 136 15.13 -14.82 0.95
CA ILE A 136 14.46 -13.65 0.33
C ILE A 136 15.49 -12.52 0.18
N THR A 137 15.63 -12.01 -1.04
CA THR A 137 16.54 -10.90 -1.34
C THR A 137 15.83 -9.55 -1.35
N ASN A 138 14.57 -9.54 -1.78
CA ASN A 138 13.84 -8.30 -2.04
C ASN A 138 12.42 -8.41 -1.49
N TYR A 139 11.86 -7.26 -1.10
CA TYR A 139 10.46 -7.15 -0.68
C TYR A 139 9.76 -6.08 -1.50
N VAL A 140 8.63 -6.41 -2.11
CA VAL A 140 7.75 -5.42 -2.75
C VAL A 140 6.61 -5.10 -1.78
N MET A 141 6.53 -3.86 -1.37
CA MET A 141 5.47 -3.34 -0.50
C MET A 141 4.47 -2.54 -1.31
N SER A 142 3.18 -2.74 -1.05
CA SER A 142 2.12 -1.99 -1.70
C SER A 142 0.97 -1.69 -0.77
N PHE A 143 0.32 -0.54 -1.00
CA PHE A 143 -1.00 -0.25 -0.47
C PHE A 143 -2.00 -0.37 -1.62
N GLN A 144 -3.01 -1.22 -1.41
CA GLN A 144 -4.01 -1.54 -2.41
C GLN A 144 -5.37 -1.06 -1.92
N THR A 145 -6.09 -0.35 -2.76
CA THR A 145 -7.48 0.00 -2.50
C THR A 145 -8.37 -0.83 -3.40
N MET A 146 -9.26 -1.61 -2.80
CA MET A 146 -10.20 -2.49 -3.50
C MET A 146 -11.64 -2.18 -3.12
N VAL A 147 -12.56 -2.38 -4.04
CA VAL A 147 -14.00 -2.37 -3.77
C VAL A 147 -14.54 -3.76 -4.04
N PHE A 148 -15.21 -4.33 -3.04
CA PHE A 148 -15.96 -5.57 -3.17
C PHE A 148 -17.46 -5.26 -3.24
N LYS A 149 -18.18 -5.96 -4.13
CA LYS A 149 -19.63 -5.78 -4.31
C LYS A 149 -20.36 -7.12 -4.21
N LYS A 150 -21.58 -7.06 -3.61
CA LYS A 150 -22.56 -8.14 -3.58
C LYS A 150 -23.94 -7.55 -3.88
N GLY A 151 -24.47 -7.78 -5.08
CA GLY A 151 -25.66 -7.08 -5.56
C GLY A 151 -25.41 -5.57 -5.63
N GLU A 152 -26.28 -4.79 -4.98
CA GLU A 152 -26.17 -3.31 -4.95
C GLU A 152 -25.25 -2.80 -3.82
N LYS A 153 -24.81 -3.65 -2.94
CA LYS A 153 -23.99 -3.27 -1.79
C LYS A 153 -22.51 -3.37 -2.12
N GLU A 154 -21.74 -2.44 -1.57
CA GLU A 154 -20.30 -2.43 -1.74
C GLU A 154 -19.56 -2.06 -0.45
N VAL A 155 -18.33 -2.53 -0.34
CA VAL A 155 -17.38 -2.15 0.70
C VAL A 155 -16.04 -1.82 0.06
N LYS A 156 -15.39 -0.79 0.59
CA LYS A 156 -14.04 -0.39 0.20
C LYS A 156 -13.06 -0.88 1.25
N LEU A 157 -12.03 -1.61 0.81
CA LEU A 157 -10.94 -2.08 1.66
C LEU A 157 -9.64 -1.40 1.27
N ILE A 158 -8.83 -1.08 2.27
CA ILE A 158 -7.43 -0.69 2.10
C ILE A 158 -6.60 -1.83 2.69
N MET A 159 -5.69 -2.36 1.87
CA MET A 159 -4.84 -3.47 2.23
C MET A 159 -3.38 -3.02 2.18
N SER A 160 -2.60 -3.39 3.18
CA SER A 160 -1.13 -3.34 3.14
C SER A 160 -0.63 -4.74 2.80
N VAL A 161 0.13 -4.86 1.71
CA VAL A 161 0.66 -6.14 1.24
C VAL A 161 2.17 -6.05 1.08
N VAL A 162 2.86 -7.08 1.57
CA VAL A 162 4.30 -7.26 1.41
C VAL A 162 4.54 -8.57 0.69
N ASN A 163 5.31 -8.54 -0.38
CA ASN A 163 5.67 -9.72 -1.18
C ASN A 163 7.18 -9.96 -1.06
N GLY A 164 7.59 -11.08 -0.50
CA GLY A 164 8.97 -11.55 -0.47
C GLY A 164 9.33 -12.18 -1.82
N MET A 165 10.43 -11.68 -2.42
CA MET A 165 10.84 -12.03 -3.77
C MET A 165 12.11 -12.88 -3.75
N LYS A 166 12.10 -13.95 -4.53
CA LYS A 166 13.28 -14.82 -4.75
C LYS A 166 13.22 -15.40 -6.16
N ASP A 167 14.33 -15.37 -6.89
CA ASP A 167 14.48 -15.95 -8.22
C ASP A 167 13.38 -15.52 -9.22
N GLY A 168 12.95 -14.24 -9.15
CA GLY A 168 11.91 -13.68 -10.00
C GLY A 168 10.50 -14.21 -9.72
N LYS A 169 10.24 -14.74 -8.52
CA LYS A 169 8.96 -15.25 -8.04
C LYS A 169 8.61 -14.66 -6.68
N ILE A 170 7.32 -14.59 -6.38
CA ILE A 170 6.84 -14.35 -5.02
C ILE A 170 6.93 -15.67 -4.27
N VAL A 171 7.67 -15.68 -3.15
CA VAL A 171 7.85 -16.88 -2.31
C VAL A 171 7.09 -16.76 -0.99
N GLU A 172 6.76 -15.53 -0.58
CA GLU A 172 6.02 -15.27 0.65
C GLU A 172 5.21 -13.98 0.51
N GLU A 173 4.01 -13.95 1.06
CA GLU A 173 3.11 -12.80 1.02
C GLU A 173 2.47 -12.56 2.38
N TRP A 174 2.48 -11.31 2.84
CA TRP A 174 1.81 -10.86 4.05
C TRP A 174 0.74 -9.84 3.69
N GLY A 175 -0.51 -10.12 4.02
CA GLY A 175 -1.66 -9.24 3.81
C GLY A 175 -2.24 -8.79 5.15
N LEU A 176 -2.44 -7.47 5.30
CA LEU A 176 -3.09 -6.87 6.47
C LEU A 176 -4.20 -5.92 6.02
N TYR A 177 -5.42 -6.17 6.48
CA TYR A 177 -6.59 -5.34 6.21
C TYR A 177 -7.70 -5.59 7.23
N ASP A 178 -8.67 -4.68 7.33
CA ASP A 178 -9.86 -4.91 8.15
C ASP A 178 -10.80 -5.90 7.44
N THR A 179 -10.94 -7.09 8.02
CA THR A 179 -11.80 -8.15 7.48
C THR A 179 -13.29 -7.93 7.75
N LYS A 180 -13.64 -7.14 8.78
CA LYS A 180 -15.02 -7.01 9.25
C LYS A 180 -15.96 -6.49 8.15
N PRO A 181 -15.67 -5.41 7.40
CA PRO A 181 -16.57 -4.93 6.35
C PRO A 181 -16.84 -5.99 5.26
N LEU A 182 -15.81 -6.77 4.88
CA LEU A 182 -15.96 -7.85 3.90
C LEU A 182 -16.82 -8.98 4.43
N MET A 183 -16.60 -9.41 5.67
CA MET A 183 -17.40 -10.47 6.31
C MET A 183 -18.84 -10.05 6.48
N ASP A 184 -19.11 -8.80 6.86
CA ASP A 184 -20.47 -8.25 6.95
C ASP A 184 -21.15 -8.23 5.56
N LEU A 185 -20.42 -7.93 4.48
CA LEU A 185 -20.94 -7.98 3.11
C LEU A 185 -21.29 -9.42 2.70
N ILE A 186 -20.42 -10.39 3.00
CA ILE A 186 -20.64 -11.81 2.69
C ILE A 186 -21.86 -12.36 3.42
N ALA A 187 -22.03 -12.04 4.72
CA ALA A 187 -23.11 -12.54 5.56
C ALA A 187 -24.52 -12.05 5.15
N GLN A 188 -24.59 -11.03 4.29
CA GLN A 188 -25.88 -10.51 3.82
C GLN A 188 -26.55 -11.50 2.86
N LYS A 189 -27.81 -11.83 3.15
CA LYS A 189 -28.69 -12.68 2.32
C LYS A 189 -29.33 -11.86 1.22
#